data_8426feffa40b920dc7e4b02b08510619
#
_entry.id   8426feffa40b920dc7e4b02b08510619
#
_cell.length_a   1.000
_cell.length_b   1.000
_cell.length_c   1.000
_cell.angle_alpha   90.00
_cell.angle_beta   90.00
_cell.angle_gamma   90.00
#
_symmetry.space_group_name_H-M   'P 1'
#
loop_
_entity.id
_entity.type
_entity.pdbx_description
1 polymer ?
#
loop_
_entity_poly.entity_id
_entity_poly.type
_entity_poly.pdbx_seq_one_letter_code
_entity_poly.pdbx_strand_id
1 'polypeptide(L)'
;MLVGKALWAYHEKKAHMTCELSPYSCMPNTMSVGAMSAVLGKYPDLLYAPLEIKGDAEVHALSRCQMILTEAKKRAQREFEDVLQRTRMTPERLAERVRPHMRKATYRVPRSGEAAGTAANFALHLVKGDA
;
A
#
# COMPACT_ATOMS: atom_id res chain seq x y z
N MET A 1 -18.59 6.17 4.46
CA MET A 1 -17.95 6.00 3.11
C MET A 1 -16.44 5.81 3.18
N LEU A 2 -15.69 6.56 3.99
CA LEU A 2 -14.21 6.43 4.15
C LEU A 2 -13.81 5.08 4.77
N VAL A 3 -14.45 4.66 5.84
CA VAL A 3 -14.19 3.37 6.52
C VAL A 3 -14.35 2.19 5.55
N GLY A 4 -15.44 2.16 4.76
CA GLY A 4 -15.67 1.10 3.78
C GLY A 4 -14.62 1.05 2.68
N LYS A 5 -14.12 2.21 2.22
CA LYS A 5 -13.03 2.27 1.24
C LYS A 5 -11.70 1.76 1.80
N ALA A 6 -11.40 2.10 3.06
CA ALA A 6 -10.19 1.63 3.72
C ALA A 6 -10.19 0.10 3.87
N LEU A 7 -11.31 -0.47 4.34
CA LEU A 7 -11.49 -1.92 4.46
C LEU A 7 -11.45 -2.61 3.09
N TRP A 8 -12.13 -2.05 2.09
CA TRP A 8 -12.07 -2.59 0.74
C TRP A 8 -10.64 -2.60 0.19
N ALA A 9 -9.90 -1.49 0.33
CA ALA A 9 -8.52 -1.41 -0.14
C ALA A 9 -7.60 -2.42 0.58
N TYR A 10 -7.86 -2.66 1.86
CA TYR A 10 -7.13 -3.64 2.66
C TYR A 10 -7.43 -5.07 2.22
N HIS A 11 -8.70 -5.47 2.11
CA HIS A 11 -9.10 -6.83 1.74
C HIS A 11 -8.73 -7.18 0.30
N GLU A 12 -8.91 -6.25 -0.63
CA GLU A 12 -8.59 -6.41 -2.04
C GLU A 12 -7.10 -6.19 -2.36
N LYS A 13 -6.25 -6.03 -1.36
CA LYS A 13 -4.82 -5.78 -1.55
C LYS A 13 -4.54 -4.65 -2.57
N LYS A 14 -5.28 -3.54 -2.46
CA LYS A 14 -5.13 -2.38 -3.37
C LYS A 14 -4.00 -1.44 -2.93
N ALA A 15 -3.73 -1.38 -1.63
CA ALA A 15 -2.74 -0.49 -1.04
C ALA A 15 -2.19 -1.05 0.28
N HIS A 16 -0.95 -0.71 0.60
CA HIS A 16 -0.34 -1.04 1.90
C HIS A 16 -0.81 -0.11 3.02
N MET A 17 -1.36 1.05 2.67
CA MET A 17 -1.74 2.10 3.59
C MET A 17 -2.95 2.86 3.05
N THR A 18 -3.81 3.29 3.96
CA THR A 18 -4.87 4.27 3.68
C THR A 18 -4.57 5.54 4.45
N CYS A 19 -4.45 6.66 3.72
CA CYS A 19 -4.28 7.98 4.31
C CYS A 19 -5.59 8.77 4.16
N GLU A 20 -6.08 9.33 5.26
CA GLU A 20 -7.22 10.22 5.28
C GLU A 20 -6.75 11.65 5.51
N LEU A 21 -6.91 12.51 4.50
CA LEU A 21 -6.62 13.94 4.63
C LEU A 21 -7.89 14.67 5.04
N SER A 22 -7.81 15.42 6.11
CA SER A 22 -8.93 16.22 6.60
C SER A 22 -8.54 17.66 6.91
N PRO A 23 -9.42 18.63 6.65
CA PRO A 23 -9.27 19.96 7.19
C PRO A 23 -9.38 19.91 8.73
N TYR A 24 -8.70 20.82 9.39
CA TYR A 24 -8.80 20.97 10.85
C TYR A 24 -10.26 21.12 11.29
N SER A 25 -10.65 20.44 12.36
CA SER A 25 -12.01 20.45 12.92
C SER A 25 -13.13 20.01 11.97
N CYS A 26 -12.85 19.22 10.96
CA CYS A 26 -13.88 18.68 10.08
C CYS A 26 -14.67 17.59 10.80
N MET A 27 -15.93 17.88 11.19
CA MET A 27 -16.76 16.95 11.95
C MET A 27 -16.99 15.60 11.27
N PRO A 28 -17.35 15.50 9.96
CA PRO A 28 -17.50 14.21 9.30
C PRO A 28 -16.23 13.34 9.34
N ASN A 29 -15.06 13.97 9.22
CA ASN A 29 -13.78 13.25 9.29
C ASN A 29 -13.46 12.80 10.71
N THR A 30 -13.77 13.62 11.72
CA THR A 30 -13.62 13.22 13.13
C THR A 30 -14.48 11.99 13.45
N MET A 31 -15.69 11.92 12.92
CA MET A 31 -16.55 10.75 13.07
C MET A 31 -15.95 9.51 12.36
N SER A 32 -15.40 9.67 11.17
CA SER A 32 -14.78 8.54 10.46
C SER A 32 -13.50 8.06 11.13
N VAL A 33 -12.67 8.95 11.67
CA VAL A 33 -11.49 8.60 12.48
C VAL A 33 -11.89 7.82 13.73
N GLY A 34 -12.96 8.27 14.43
CA GLY A 34 -13.52 7.55 15.56
C GLY A 34 -14.01 6.14 15.21
N ALA A 35 -14.73 6.00 14.10
CA ALA A 35 -15.18 4.70 13.59
C ALA A 35 -13.99 3.80 13.19
N MET A 36 -12.94 4.38 12.58
CA MET A 36 -11.71 3.64 12.23
C MET A 36 -10.99 3.10 13.45
N SER A 37 -11.07 3.71 14.61
CA SER A 37 -10.46 3.18 15.84
C SER A 37 -10.99 1.79 16.19
N ALA A 38 -12.29 1.57 16.05
CA ALA A 38 -12.90 0.25 16.26
C ALA A 38 -12.46 -0.77 15.18
N VAL A 39 -12.31 -0.31 13.94
CA VAL A 39 -11.82 -1.14 12.83
C VAL A 39 -10.38 -1.58 13.04
N LEU A 40 -9.51 -0.67 13.50
CA LEU A 40 -8.12 -0.97 13.80
C LEU A 40 -7.96 -1.99 14.93
N GLY A 41 -8.87 -1.98 15.91
CA GLY A 41 -8.93 -3.03 16.93
C GLY A 41 -9.21 -4.43 16.37
N LYS A 42 -9.96 -4.51 15.26
CA LYS A 42 -10.29 -5.76 14.55
C LYS A 42 -9.25 -6.18 13.52
N TYR A 43 -8.60 -5.22 12.90
CA TYR A 43 -7.64 -5.41 11.81
C TYR A 43 -6.31 -4.69 12.14
N PRO A 44 -5.49 -5.26 13.04
CA PRO A 44 -4.26 -4.61 13.51
C PRO A 44 -3.23 -4.40 12.39
N ASP A 45 -3.32 -5.20 11.33
CA ASP A 45 -2.45 -5.07 10.16
C ASP A 45 -2.88 -3.99 9.17
N LEU A 46 -4.07 -3.39 9.36
CA LEU A 46 -4.50 -2.30 8.51
C LEU A 46 -3.74 -1.02 8.89
N LEU A 47 -2.89 -0.54 7.96
CA LEU A 47 -2.17 0.72 8.17
C LEU A 47 -3.05 1.89 7.75
N TYR A 48 -3.50 2.64 8.75
CA TYR A 48 -4.35 3.82 8.57
C TYR A 48 -3.69 5.05 9.16
N ALA A 49 -3.73 6.14 8.41
CA ALA A 49 -3.07 7.39 8.75
C ALA A 49 -4.02 8.57 8.60
N PRO A 50 -4.66 9.04 9.69
CA PRO A 50 -5.36 10.31 9.66
C PRO A 50 -4.35 11.46 9.67
N LEU A 51 -4.48 12.36 8.69
CA LEU A 51 -3.70 13.58 8.57
C LEU A 51 -4.64 14.78 8.60
N GLU A 52 -4.63 15.49 9.72
CA GLU A 52 -5.36 16.73 9.87
C GLU A 52 -4.48 17.90 9.39
N ILE A 53 -5.00 18.65 8.40
CA ILE A 53 -4.29 19.75 7.77
C ILE A 53 -4.81 21.08 8.33
N LYS A 54 -3.88 21.81 8.93
CA LYS A 54 -4.09 23.16 9.42
C LYS A 54 -3.08 24.10 8.70
N GLY A 55 -3.49 25.32 8.40
CA GLY A 55 -2.72 26.21 7.54
C GLY A 55 -1.31 26.58 8.03
N ASP A 56 -1.02 26.42 9.31
CA ASP A 56 0.27 26.71 9.96
C ASP A 56 1.05 25.46 10.38
N ALA A 57 0.59 24.26 10.01
CA ALA A 57 1.12 22.99 10.51
C ALA A 57 1.80 22.13 9.42
N GLU A 58 2.34 22.75 8.37
CA GLU A 58 3.00 22.04 7.26
C GLU A 58 4.12 21.10 7.74
N VAL A 59 4.98 21.56 8.63
CA VAL A 59 6.09 20.76 9.16
C VAL A 59 5.60 19.52 9.89
N HIS A 60 4.53 19.65 10.69
CA HIS A 60 3.94 18.52 11.40
C HIS A 60 3.27 17.52 10.46
N ALA A 61 2.55 18.00 9.44
CA ALA A 61 1.94 17.16 8.42
C ALA A 61 3.01 16.39 7.63
N LEU A 62 4.08 17.06 7.22
CA LEU A 62 5.19 16.46 6.51
C LEU A 62 5.90 15.38 7.35
N SER A 63 6.20 15.67 8.62
CA SER A 63 6.81 14.71 9.54
C SER A 63 5.96 13.45 9.72
N ARG A 64 4.64 13.62 9.93
CA ARG A 64 3.70 12.49 10.02
C ARG A 64 3.66 11.69 8.73
N CYS A 65 3.60 12.35 7.57
CA CYS A 65 3.67 11.69 6.27
C CYS A 65 4.93 10.84 6.12
N GLN A 66 6.09 11.37 6.50
CA GLN A 66 7.36 10.65 6.40
C GLN A 66 7.38 9.39 7.29
N MET A 67 6.89 9.49 8.53
CA MET A 67 6.79 8.33 9.42
C MET A 67 5.91 7.23 8.83
N ILE A 68 4.74 7.58 8.34
CA ILE A 68 3.77 6.65 7.79
C ILE A 68 4.29 6.02 6.49
N LEU A 69 4.89 6.82 5.61
CA LEU A 69 5.52 6.33 4.38
C LEU A 69 6.67 5.36 4.66
N THR A 70 7.42 5.57 5.73
CA THR A 70 8.50 4.66 6.14
C THR A 70 7.93 3.29 6.51
N GLU A 71 6.83 3.24 7.26
CA GLU A 71 6.17 1.98 7.60
C GLU A 71 5.53 1.32 6.37
N ALA A 72 4.88 2.09 5.50
CA ALA A 72 4.33 1.56 4.26
C ALA A 72 5.41 0.97 3.33
N LYS A 73 6.56 1.62 3.23
CA LYS A 73 7.72 1.10 2.48
C LYS A 73 8.24 -0.22 3.06
N LYS A 74 8.38 -0.32 4.39
CA LYS A 74 8.79 -1.56 5.04
C LYS A 74 7.82 -2.70 4.76
N ARG A 75 6.52 -2.45 4.80
CA ARG A 75 5.49 -3.45 4.47
C ARG A 75 5.57 -3.89 3.01
N ALA A 76 5.73 -2.94 2.09
CA ALA A 76 5.88 -3.24 0.67
C ALA A 76 7.14 -4.07 0.39
N GLN A 77 8.23 -3.78 1.08
CA GLN A 77 9.47 -4.52 0.95
C GLN A 77 9.32 -5.95 1.49
N ARG A 78 8.76 -6.12 2.69
CA ARG A 78 8.50 -7.46 3.27
C ARG A 78 7.58 -8.30 2.37
N GLU A 79 6.52 -7.69 1.84
CA GLU A 79 5.62 -8.36 0.89
C GLU A 79 6.36 -8.83 -0.36
N PHE A 80 7.24 -7.99 -0.91
CA PHE A 80 8.05 -8.35 -2.07
C PHE A 80 9.04 -9.48 -1.77
N GLU A 81 9.74 -9.42 -0.64
CA GLU A 81 10.66 -10.46 -0.17
C GLU A 81 9.92 -11.79 0.05
N ASP A 82 8.74 -11.76 0.66
CA ASP A 82 7.88 -12.94 0.86
C ASP A 82 7.46 -13.57 -0.48
N VAL A 83 7.09 -12.75 -1.47
CA VAL A 83 6.76 -13.23 -2.81
C VAL A 83 7.98 -13.89 -3.46
N LEU A 84 9.16 -13.28 -3.37
CA LEU A 84 10.39 -13.88 -3.91
C LEU A 84 10.70 -15.25 -3.26
N GLN A 85 10.57 -15.34 -1.94
CA GLN A 85 10.78 -16.60 -1.21
C GLN A 85 9.77 -17.67 -1.61
N ARG A 86 8.47 -17.34 -1.63
CA ARG A 86 7.40 -18.28 -2.02
C ARG A 86 7.55 -18.77 -3.46
N THR A 87 7.99 -17.91 -4.36
CA THR A 87 8.17 -18.24 -5.78
C THR A 87 9.55 -18.83 -6.09
N ARG A 88 10.43 -18.93 -5.10
CA ARG A 88 11.84 -19.34 -5.27
C ARG A 88 12.57 -18.54 -6.33
N MET A 89 12.19 -17.28 -6.51
CA MET A 89 12.78 -16.36 -7.49
C MET A 89 13.91 -15.57 -6.83
N THR A 90 15.08 -15.56 -7.46
CA THR A 90 16.17 -14.68 -7.02
C THR A 90 16.03 -13.29 -7.68
N PRO A 91 16.53 -12.22 -7.04
CA PRO A 91 16.50 -10.88 -7.61
C PRO A 91 17.16 -10.79 -9.00
N GLU A 92 18.24 -11.56 -9.22
CA GLU A 92 18.97 -11.60 -10.49
C GLU A 92 18.11 -12.19 -11.60
N ARG A 93 17.49 -13.35 -11.34
CA ARG A 93 16.56 -13.99 -12.28
C ARG A 93 15.36 -13.09 -12.58
N LEU A 94 14.83 -12.40 -11.56
CA LEU A 94 13.77 -11.44 -11.77
C LEU A 94 14.21 -10.30 -12.67
N ALA A 95 15.40 -9.73 -12.45
CA ALA A 95 15.96 -8.66 -13.26
C ALA A 95 16.11 -9.05 -14.73
N GLU A 96 16.56 -10.27 -15.03
CA GLU A 96 16.67 -10.79 -16.40
C GLU A 96 15.31 -10.88 -17.09
N ARG A 97 14.29 -11.39 -16.38
CA ARG A 97 12.92 -11.52 -16.91
C ARG A 97 12.21 -10.18 -17.10
N VAL A 98 12.54 -9.18 -16.30
CA VAL A 98 11.99 -7.82 -16.40
C VAL A 98 12.50 -7.09 -17.63
N ARG A 99 13.74 -7.33 -18.08
CA ARG A 99 14.39 -6.59 -19.20
C ARG A 99 13.54 -6.44 -20.46
N PRO A 100 12.85 -7.48 -20.98
CA PRO A 100 12.00 -7.36 -22.17
C PRO A 100 10.82 -6.42 -21.98
N HIS A 101 10.29 -6.36 -20.74
CA HIS A 101 9.11 -5.57 -20.40
C HIS A 101 9.44 -4.09 -20.17
N MET A 102 10.66 -3.78 -19.72
CA MET A 102 11.12 -2.40 -19.48
C MET A 102 11.13 -1.51 -20.74
N ARG A 103 11.18 -2.12 -21.92
CA ARG A 103 11.16 -1.39 -23.20
C ARG A 103 9.76 -0.91 -23.61
N LYS A 104 8.71 -1.34 -22.91
CA LYS A 104 7.32 -0.98 -23.20
C LYS A 104 6.87 0.11 -22.21
N ALA A 105 6.94 1.38 -22.60
CA ALA A 105 6.55 2.51 -21.77
C ALA A 105 5.10 2.44 -21.24
N THR A 106 4.22 1.68 -21.88
CA THR A 106 2.81 1.53 -21.53
C THR A 106 2.47 0.21 -20.84
N TYR A 107 3.48 -0.57 -20.44
CA TYR A 107 3.22 -1.86 -19.79
C TYR A 107 2.57 -1.66 -18.43
N ARG A 108 1.37 -2.21 -18.26
CA ARG A 108 0.65 -2.23 -16.98
C ARG A 108 0.78 -3.59 -16.34
N VAL A 109 1.30 -3.62 -15.13
CA VAL A 109 1.41 -4.85 -14.35
C VAL A 109 0.02 -5.33 -13.97
N PRO A 110 -0.37 -6.57 -14.34
CA PRO A 110 -1.62 -7.16 -13.89
C PRO A 110 -1.63 -7.31 -12.36
N ARG A 111 -2.78 -7.06 -11.74
CA ARG A 111 -2.94 -7.28 -10.30
C ARG A 111 -3.37 -8.72 -10.03
N SER A 112 -2.64 -9.40 -9.17
CA SER A 112 -2.94 -10.79 -8.79
C SER A 112 -4.06 -10.92 -7.76
N GLY A 113 -4.32 -9.84 -6.99
CA GLY A 113 -5.15 -9.89 -5.78
C GLY A 113 -4.43 -10.47 -4.55
N GLU A 114 -3.24 -11.01 -4.71
CA GLU A 114 -2.45 -11.62 -3.63
C GLU A 114 -1.52 -10.61 -2.94
N ALA A 115 -1.12 -9.56 -3.67
CA ALA A 115 -0.18 -8.54 -3.21
C ALA A 115 -0.69 -7.13 -3.52
N ALA A 116 -0.37 -6.17 -2.67
CA ALA A 116 -0.69 -4.76 -2.89
C ALA A 116 0.39 -4.04 -3.71
N GLY A 117 1.66 -4.44 -3.55
CA GLY A 117 2.81 -3.83 -4.20
C GLY A 117 2.92 -4.13 -5.69
N THR A 118 3.28 -3.13 -6.49
CA THR A 118 3.47 -3.30 -7.94
C THR A 118 4.61 -4.28 -8.24
N ALA A 119 5.73 -4.21 -7.51
CA ALA A 119 6.86 -5.11 -7.68
C ALA A 119 6.50 -6.56 -7.36
N ALA A 120 5.77 -6.79 -6.26
CA ALA A 120 5.29 -8.11 -5.87
C ALA A 120 4.30 -8.69 -6.90
N ASN A 121 3.34 -7.88 -7.38
CA ASN A 121 2.42 -8.30 -8.44
C ASN A 121 3.15 -8.63 -9.74
N PHE A 122 4.20 -7.87 -10.08
CA PHE A 122 4.98 -8.13 -11.28
C PHE A 122 5.76 -9.45 -11.18
N ALA A 123 6.40 -9.71 -10.04
CA ALA A 123 7.06 -10.99 -9.78
C ALA A 123 6.09 -12.17 -9.90
N LEU A 124 4.90 -12.07 -9.29
CA LEU A 124 3.85 -13.09 -9.39
C LEU A 124 3.37 -13.31 -10.83
N HIS A 125 3.23 -12.23 -11.61
CA HIS A 125 2.82 -12.32 -13.01
C HIS A 125 3.86 -13.04 -13.87
N LEU A 126 5.15 -12.74 -13.67
CA LEU A 126 6.23 -13.39 -14.40
C LEU A 126 6.35 -14.89 -14.08
N VAL A 127 6.04 -15.28 -12.84
CA VAL A 127 6.04 -16.70 -12.45
C VAL A 127 4.86 -17.45 -13.06
N LYS A 128 3.66 -16.85 -13.06
CA LYS A 128 2.45 -17.46 -13.62
C LYS A 128 2.46 -17.53 -15.15
N GLY A 129 3.21 -16.65 -15.82
CA GLY A 129 3.33 -16.66 -17.27
C GLY A 129 4.22 -17.77 -17.82
N ASP A 130 4.94 -18.50 -16.97
CA ASP A 130 5.80 -19.63 -17.32
C ASP A 130 5.14 -21.00 -17.01
N ALA A 131 3.92 -21.03 -16.48
CA ALA A 131 3.12 -22.21 -16.21
C ALA A 131 2.09 -22.44 -17.30
#